data_5eb0e79846f286541513d51db98bf20a
#
_entry.id   5eb0e79846f286541513d51db98bf20a
#
_cell.length_a   1.000
_cell.length_b   1.000
_cell.length_c   1.000
_cell.angle_alpha   90.00
_cell.angle_beta   90.00
_cell.angle_gamma   90.00
#
_symmetry.space_group_name_H-M   'P 1'
#
loop_
_entity.id
_entity.type
_entity.pdbx_description
1 polymer ?
#
loop_
_entity_poly.entity_id
_entity_poly.type
_entity_poly.pdbx_seq_one_letter_code
_entity_poly.pdbx_strand_id
1 'polypeptide(L)'
;MFSIGCHLSSSGGFLAMGETARRIGATTFQFFTRNPRGSRAKAIDPADAAALRALLTAESFGPIVAHAPYTINPCSKDERTREFARETLADDLARMEYLPGNLYNFHPGSHTGQGTDAGIAQIADTLNAILRPEQ
;
A
#
# COMPACT_ATOMS: atom_id res chain seq x y z
N MET A 1 -7.56 4.07 21.73
CA MET A 1 -7.45 5.49 21.30
C MET A 1 -8.09 5.63 19.93
N PHE A 2 -8.81 6.70 19.65
CA PHE A 2 -9.41 6.93 18.33
C PHE A 2 -8.31 7.34 17.35
N SER A 3 -8.20 6.63 16.21
CA SER A 3 -7.20 6.93 15.16
C SER A 3 -7.82 7.78 14.08
N ILE A 4 -7.24 8.96 13.83
CA ILE A 4 -7.70 9.89 12.80
C ILE A 4 -6.51 10.47 12.04
N GLY A 5 -6.65 10.65 10.74
CA GLY A 5 -5.62 11.19 9.87
C GLY A 5 -6.14 11.48 8.47
N CYS A 6 -5.23 11.76 7.56
CA CYS A 6 -5.54 12.04 6.16
C CYS A 6 -4.55 11.34 5.22
N HIS A 7 -4.79 11.46 3.92
CA HIS A 7 -3.87 11.00 2.90
C HIS A 7 -2.72 12.00 2.76
N LEU A 8 -1.47 11.51 2.88
CA LEU A 8 -0.26 12.32 2.79
C LEU A 8 0.58 11.95 1.56
N SER A 9 1.37 12.90 1.09
CA SER A 9 2.30 12.67 -0.02
C SER A 9 3.59 12.04 0.48
N SER A 10 4.02 10.95 -0.16
CA SER A 10 5.32 10.30 0.07
C SER A 10 6.47 10.92 -0.75
N SER A 11 6.23 11.99 -1.50
CA SER A 11 7.23 12.60 -2.39
C SER A 11 8.46 13.13 -1.66
N GLY A 12 8.30 13.60 -0.43
CA GLY A 12 9.39 14.12 0.42
C GLY A 12 10.11 13.06 1.26
N GLY A 13 9.71 11.79 1.16
CA GLY A 13 10.24 10.69 1.98
C GLY A 13 9.27 10.27 3.09
N PHE A 14 9.62 9.16 3.74
CA PHE A 14 8.81 8.57 4.79
C PHE A 14 8.80 9.38 6.08
N LEU A 15 9.95 9.81 6.55
CA LEU A 15 10.04 10.64 7.76
C LEU A 15 9.26 11.94 7.59
N ALA A 16 9.36 12.59 6.43
CA ALA A 16 8.64 13.84 6.14
C ALA A 16 7.12 13.68 6.18
N MET A 17 6.58 12.50 5.80
CA MET A 17 5.16 12.17 6.01
C MET A 17 4.82 12.11 7.50
N GLY A 18 5.60 11.40 8.29
CA GLY A 18 5.42 11.27 9.74
C GLY A 18 5.46 12.62 10.44
N GLU A 19 6.42 13.47 10.11
CA GLU A 19 6.52 14.83 10.64
C GLU A 19 5.32 15.70 10.24
N THR A 20 4.82 15.54 9.02
CA THR A 20 3.61 16.23 8.58
C THR A 20 2.40 15.76 9.36
N ALA A 21 2.23 14.44 9.54
CA ALA A 21 1.15 13.87 10.34
C ALA A 21 1.18 14.39 11.79
N ARG A 22 2.36 14.38 12.42
CA ARG A 22 2.56 14.92 13.77
C ARG A 22 2.17 16.39 13.85
N ARG A 23 2.63 17.22 12.90
CA ARG A 23 2.35 18.67 12.88
C ARG A 23 0.87 19.01 12.79
N ILE A 24 0.08 18.18 12.09
CA ILE A 24 -1.38 18.38 11.96
C ILE A 24 -2.19 17.69 13.06
N GLY A 25 -1.52 17.05 14.03
CA GLY A 25 -2.19 16.34 15.12
C GLY A 25 -2.86 15.02 14.71
N ALA A 26 -2.45 14.44 13.61
CA ALA A 26 -2.93 13.12 13.17
C ALA A 26 -2.34 12.00 14.04
N THR A 27 -3.08 10.93 14.25
CA THR A 27 -2.65 9.72 14.97
C THR A 27 -2.52 8.50 14.07
N THR A 28 -2.81 8.65 12.79
CA THR A 28 -2.58 7.71 11.68
C THR A 28 -2.55 8.50 10.37
N PHE A 29 -2.21 7.87 9.26
CA PHE A 29 -2.35 8.46 7.93
C PHE A 29 -2.34 7.39 6.85
N GLN A 30 -2.72 7.78 5.63
CA GLN A 30 -2.63 6.96 4.43
C GLN A 30 -1.64 7.58 3.45
N PHE A 31 -1.00 6.76 2.63
CA PHE A 31 -0.11 7.22 1.56
C PHE A 31 -0.13 6.24 0.38
N PHE A 32 0.30 6.68 -0.80
CA PHE A 32 0.53 5.78 -1.92
C PHE A 32 1.94 5.20 -1.88
N THR A 33 2.06 3.88 -2.11
CA THR A 33 3.34 3.16 -2.20
C THR A 33 4.19 3.61 -3.39
N ARG A 34 3.52 4.10 -4.45
CA ARG A 34 4.10 4.57 -5.71
C ARG A 34 3.23 5.66 -6.33
N ASN A 35 3.61 6.15 -7.51
CA ASN A 35 2.76 7.09 -8.25
C ASN A 35 1.37 6.46 -8.48
N PRO A 36 0.28 7.05 -7.95
CA PRO A 36 -1.06 6.47 -8.02
C PRO A 36 -1.62 6.35 -9.44
N ARG A 37 -1.08 7.11 -10.40
CA ARG A 37 -1.49 7.11 -11.81
C ARG A 37 -0.45 6.48 -12.73
N GLY A 38 0.56 5.82 -12.17
CA GLY A 38 1.64 5.18 -12.90
C GLY A 38 2.19 3.98 -12.15
N SER A 39 3.16 3.28 -12.75
CA SER A 39 3.75 2.08 -12.17
C SER A 39 5.07 2.32 -11.44
N ARG A 40 5.68 3.51 -11.60
CA ARG A 40 7.01 3.77 -11.04
C ARG A 40 6.95 3.98 -9.53
N ALA A 41 7.81 3.23 -8.82
CA ALA A 41 8.13 3.45 -7.42
C ALA A 41 9.57 3.97 -7.30
N LYS A 42 9.81 4.90 -6.38
CA LYS A 42 11.18 5.27 -6.00
C LYS A 42 11.80 4.15 -5.17
N ALA A 43 13.12 3.99 -5.24
CA ALA A 43 13.83 3.16 -4.28
C ALA A 43 13.52 3.65 -2.84
N ILE A 44 13.35 2.69 -1.92
CA ILE A 44 13.19 3.01 -0.51
C ILE A 44 14.59 3.25 0.07
N ASP A 45 14.73 4.32 0.83
CA ASP A 45 15.86 4.51 1.73
C ASP A 45 15.53 3.80 3.06
N PRO A 46 16.28 2.74 3.43
CA PRO A 46 16.05 2.03 4.69
C PRO A 46 16.20 2.91 5.93
N ALA A 47 17.08 3.92 5.88
CA ALA A 47 17.29 4.84 6.99
C ALA A 47 16.09 5.77 7.18
N ASP A 48 15.51 6.27 6.09
CA ASP A 48 14.29 7.09 6.12
C ASP A 48 13.08 6.29 6.62
N ALA A 49 12.94 5.03 6.20
CA ALA A 49 11.90 4.13 6.71
C ALA A 49 12.08 3.84 8.22
N ALA A 50 13.32 3.61 8.66
CA ALA A 50 13.62 3.39 10.08
C ALA A 50 13.31 4.64 10.92
N ALA A 51 13.62 5.82 10.41
CA ALA A 51 13.32 7.09 11.07
C ALA A 51 11.81 7.31 11.21
N LEU A 52 11.00 6.98 10.18
CA LEU A 52 9.54 7.00 10.30
C LEU A 52 9.06 6.04 11.38
N ARG A 53 9.53 4.78 11.41
CA ARG A 53 9.12 3.81 12.45
C ARG A 53 9.41 4.32 13.86
N ALA A 54 10.59 4.90 14.07
CA ALA A 54 10.96 5.50 15.35
C ALA A 54 10.00 6.63 15.75
N LEU A 55 9.65 7.52 14.83
CA LEU A 55 8.68 8.59 15.05
C LEU A 55 7.30 8.04 15.39
N LEU A 56 6.78 7.08 14.61
CA LEU A 56 5.46 6.47 14.84
C LEU A 56 5.37 5.84 16.23
N THR A 57 6.43 5.16 16.67
CA THR A 57 6.52 4.57 18.02
C THR A 57 6.56 5.64 19.10
N ALA A 58 7.42 6.64 18.98
CA ALA A 58 7.60 7.69 19.96
C ALA A 58 6.32 8.53 20.19
N GLU A 59 5.57 8.77 19.13
CA GLU A 59 4.34 9.56 19.15
C GLU A 59 3.06 8.70 19.31
N SER A 60 3.21 7.38 19.54
CA SER A 60 2.10 6.44 19.76
C SER A 60 1.07 6.45 18.61
N PHE A 61 1.53 6.51 17.36
CA PHE A 61 0.66 6.40 16.19
C PHE A 61 -0.01 5.01 16.14
N GLY A 62 -1.26 4.99 15.66
CA GLY A 62 -1.90 3.75 15.23
C GLY A 62 -1.31 3.26 13.88
N PRO A 63 -1.69 2.06 13.41
CA PRO A 63 -1.25 1.56 12.12
C PRO A 63 -1.54 2.56 11.00
N ILE A 64 -0.56 2.79 10.12
CA ILE A 64 -0.73 3.58 8.91
C ILE A 64 -1.17 2.71 7.76
N VAL A 65 -1.74 3.30 6.72
CA VAL A 65 -2.29 2.59 5.58
C VAL A 65 -1.52 2.95 4.32
N ALA A 66 -0.86 1.98 3.72
CA ALA A 66 -0.33 2.10 2.37
C ALA A 66 -1.42 1.76 1.35
N HIS A 67 -1.54 2.53 0.30
CA HIS A 67 -2.55 2.33 -0.74
C HIS A 67 -1.89 2.00 -2.08
N ALA A 68 -2.41 0.97 -2.74
CA ALA A 68 -2.01 0.59 -4.09
C ALA A 68 -2.31 1.70 -5.12
N PRO A 69 -1.61 1.74 -6.26
CA PRO A 69 -1.96 2.64 -7.34
C PRO A 69 -3.30 2.29 -7.95
N TYR A 70 -3.99 3.27 -8.55
CA TYR A 70 -5.28 3.07 -9.24
C TYR A 70 -5.16 2.30 -10.57
N THR A 71 -3.94 2.05 -11.04
CA THR A 71 -3.67 1.44 -12.34
C THR A 71 -3.77 -0.07 -12.35
N ILE A 72 -3.93 -0.72 -11.19
CA ILE A 72 -4.03 -2.18 -11.10
C ILE A 72 -5.48 -2.66 -11.21
N ASN A 73 -5.67 -3.84 -11.83
CA ASN A 73 -6.94 -4.54 -11.86
C ASN A 73 -6.72 -6.07 -11.78
N PRO A 74 -6.63 -6.64 -10.58
CA PRO A 74 -6.34 -8.06 -10.38
C PRO A 74 -7.47 -9.00 -10.83
N CYS A 75 -8.66 -8.48 -11.15
CA CYS A 75 -9.78 -9.27 -11.64
C CYS A 75 -10.20 -8.93 -13.09
N SER A 76 -9.30 -8.35 -13.89
CA SER A 76 -9.55 -8.11 -15.30
C SER A 76 -9.65 -9.43 -16.09
N LYS A 77 -10.48 -9.47 -17.16
CA LYS A 77 -10.46 -10.58 -18.13
C LYS A 77 -9.15 -10.64 -18.91
N ASP A 78 -8.46 -9.51 -19.05
CA ASP A 78 -7.17 -9.44 -19.75
C ASP A 78 -6.06 -9.96 -18.82
N GLU A 79 -5.37 -11.00 -19.29
CA GLU A 79 -4.33 -11.67 -18.52
C GLU A 79 -3.12 -10.77 -18.23
N ARG A 80 -2.70 -9.94 -19.18
CA ARG A 80 -1.57 -9.01 -19.00
C ARG A 80 -1.88 -7.98 -17.95
N THR A 81 -3.13 -7.53 -17.89
CA THR A 81 -3.60 -6.59 -16.85
C THR A 81 -3.57 -7.24 -15.47
N ARG A 82 -3.97 -8.52 -15.36
CA ARG A 82 -3.87 -9.26 -14.08
C ARG A 82 -2.43 -9.50 -13.67
N GLU A 83 -1.56 -9.88 -14.62
CA GLU A 83 -0.14 -10.10 -14.33
C GLU A 83 0.53 -8.82 -13.83
N PHE A 84 0.32 -7.70 -14.50
CA PHE A 84 0.79 -6.39 -14.06
C PHE A 84 0.28 -6.05 -12.64
N ALA A 85 -0.98 -6.38 -12.32
CA ALA A 85 -1.53 -6.16 -10.99
C ALA A 85 -0.83 -7.06 -9.96
N ARG A 86 -0.58 -8.34 -10.26
CA ARG A 86 0.12 -9.30 -9.40
C ARG A 86 1.55 -8.84 -9.10
N GLU A 87 2.31 -8.47 -10.12
CA GLU A 87 3.68 -7.96 -9.96
C GLU A 87 3.72 -6.69 -9.11
N THR A 88 2.78 -5.77 -9.36
CA THR A 88 2.70 -4.50 -8.62
C THR A 88 2.34 -4.74 -7.14
N LEU A 89 1.37 -5.61 -6.86
CA LEU A 89 0.98 -5.97 -5.50
C LEU A 89 2.13 -6.67 -4.77
N ALA A 90 2.83 -7.60 -5.42
CA ALA A 90 3.98 -8.30 -4.84
C ALA A 90 5.11 -7.33 -4.49
N ASP A 91 5.45 -6.39 -5.38
CA ASP A 91 6.46 -5.36 -5.12
C ASP A 91 6.03 -4.42 -3.98
N ASP A 92 4.76 -4.00 -3.95
CA ASP A 92 4.26 -3.15 -2.87
C ASP A 92 4.29 -3.87 -1.50
N LEU A 93 3.93 -5.15 -1.44
CA LEU A 93 4.04 -5.93 -0.20
C LEU A 93 5.49 -6.05 0.27
N ALA A 94 6.44 -6.33 -0.64
CA ALA A 94 7.85 -6.33 -0.31
C ALA A 94 8.34 -4.97 0.18
N ARG A 95 7.83 -3.88 -0.36
CA ARG A 95 8.11 -2.51 0.10
C ARG A 95 7.54 -2.24 1.48
N MET A 96 6.38 -2.83 1.81
CA MET A 96 5.78 -2.69 3.14
C MET A 96 6.56 -3.42 4.24
N GLU A 97 7.46 -4.35 3.91
CA GLU A 97 8.37 -4.96 4.88
C GLU A 97 9.33 -3.95 5.53
N TYR A 98 9.55 -2.79 4.91
CA TYR A 98 10.25 -1.66 5.54
C TYR A 98 9.41 -0.96 6.64
N LEU A 99 8.11 -1.16 6.64
CA LEU A 99 7.15 -0.57 7.57
C LEU A 99 6.25 -1.66 8.18
N PRO A 100 6.82 -2.65 8.91
CA PRO A 100 6.08 -3.80 9.43
C PRO A 100 4.97 -3.37 10.40
N GLY A 101 3.92 -4.20 10.50
CA GLY A 101 2.78 -3.95 11.39
C GLY A 101 1.79 -2.90 10.89
N ASN A 102 1.94 -2.44 9.65
CA ASN A 102 1.04 -1.49 9.00
C ASN A 102 0.13 -2.18 7.97
N LEU A 103 -0.84 -1.46 7.45
CA LEU A 103 -1.88 -2.00 6.59
C LEU A 103 -1.61 -1.66 5.12
N TYR A 104 -1.98 -2.58 4.24
CA TYR A 104 -1.98 -2.36 2.80
C TYR A 104 -3.38 -2.49 2.24
N ASN A 105 -3.82 -1.50 1.48
CA ASN A 105 -5.16 -1.42 0.88
C ASN A 105 -5.07 -1.33 -0.65
N PHE A 106 -5.98 -1.99 -1.35
CA PHE A 106 -6.10 -1.91 -2.80
C PHE A 106 -7.56 -1.96 -3.25
N HIS A 107 -7.85 -1.42 -4.43
CA HIS A 107 -9.16 -1.60 -5.06
C HIS A 107 -9.23 -2.98 -5.72
N PRO A 108 -10.33 -3.74 -5.56
CA PRO A 108 -10.50 -5.04 -6.20
C PRO A 108 -10.52 -4.96 -7.73
N GLY A 109 -10.80 -3.77 -8.29
CA GLY A 109 -10.89 -3.56 -9.73
C GLY A 109 -12.25 -3.90 -10.32
N SER A 110 -12.26 -4.19 -11.61
CA SER A 110 -13.45 -4.56 -12.37
C SER A 110 -13.28 -5.92 -13.01
N HIS A 111 -14.25 -6.80 -12.85
CA HIS A 111 -14.28 -8.12 -13.48
C HIS A 111 -14.46 -8.09 -15.01
N THR A 112 -14.61 -6.89 -15.60
CA THR A 112 -14.65 -6.64 -17.05
C THR A 112 -15.60 -7.57 -17.83
N GLY A 113 -16.78 -7.84 -17.27
CA GLY A 113 -17.84 -8.65 -17.89
C GLY A 113 -17.79 -10.14 -17.65
N GLN A 114 -16.80 -10.67 -16.87
CA GLN A 114 -16.71 -12.11 -16.56
C GLN A 114 -17.67 -12.57 -15.46
N GLY A 115 -18.24 -11.64 -14.70
CA GLY A 115 -19.06 -11.92 -13.52
C GLY A 115 -18.26 -11.83 -12.21
N THR A 116 -19.00 -11.61 -11.14
CA THR A 116 -18.42 -11.37 -9.81
C THR A 116 -17.63 -12.57 -9.28
N ASP A 117 -18.16 -13.80 -9.45
CA ASP A 117 -17.51 -15.01 -8.94
C ASP A 117 -16.14 -15.25 -9.59
N ALA A 118 -16.04 -15.03 -10.92
CA ALA A 118 -14.77 -15.10 -11.64
C ALA A 118 -13.79 -14.03 -11.13
N GLY A 119 -14.27 -12.82 -10.90
CA GLY A 119 -13.47 -11.72 -10.37
C GLY A 119 -12.93 -12.04 -8.97
N ILE A 120 -13.75 -12.56 -8.07
CA ILE A 120 -13.37 -12.97 -6.71
C ILE A 120 -12.30 -14.08 -6.77
N ALA A 121 -12.52 -15.11 -7.59
CA ALA A 121 -11.55 -16.20 -7.75
C ALA A 121 -10.18 -15.68 -8.22
N GLN A 122 -10.14 -14.79 -9.22
CA GLN A 122 -8.90 -14.21 -9.74
C GLN A 122 -8.15 -13.36 -8.70
N ILE A 123 -8.87 -12.61 -7.86
CA ILE A 123 -8.25 -11.85 -6.76
C ILE A 123 -7.68 -12.82 -5.72
N ALA A 124 -8.44 -13.85 -5.34
CA ALA A 124 -7.99 -14.87 -4.39
C ALA A 124 -6.73 -15.59 -4.88
N ASP A 125 -6.70 -15.99 -6.15
CA ASP A 125 -5.53 -16.62 -6.78
C ASP A 125 -4.32 -15.68 -6.77
N THR A 126 -4.52 -14.40 -7.07
CA THR A 126 -3.47 -13.39 -7.00
C THR A 126 -2.92 -13.27 -5.58
N LEU A 127 -3.77 -13.11 -4.59
CA LEU A 127 -3.35 -12.97 -3.19
C LEU A 127 -2.65 -14.24 -2.68
N ASN A 128 -3.18 -15.43 -2.98
CA ASN A 128 -2.57 -16.71 -2.61
C ASN A 128 -1.16 -16.90 -3.23
N ALA A 129 -0.93 -16.31 -4.41
CA ALA A 129 0.35 -16.42 -5.09
C ALA A 129 1.43 -15.46 -4.53
N ILE A 130 1.04 -14.35 -3.89
CA ILE A 130 1.97 -13.30 -3.48
C ILE A 130 2.12 -13.14 -1.97
N LEU A 131 1.09 -13.52 -1.19
CA LEU A 131 1.14 -13.43 0.28
C LEU A 131 2.06 -14.51 0.85
N ARG A 132 2.85 -14.13 1.84
CA ARG A 132 3.72 -15.02 2.61
C ARG A 132 3.20 -15.13 4.05
N PRO A 133 3.40 -16.28 4.73
CA PRO A 133 2.90 -16.48 6.10
C PRO A 133 3.39 -15.46 7.13
N GLU A 134 4.51 -14.82 6.87
CA GLU A 134 5.15 -13.82 7.75
C GLU A 134 4.72 -12.37 7.48
N GLN A 135 3.84 -12.14 6.50
CA GLN A 135 3.36 -10.80 6.12
C GLN A 135 2.05 -10.40 6.79
#